data_6cf7ce2d70fb5f02f08de56fa206075b
#
_entry.id   6cf7ce2d70fb5f02f08de56fa206075b
#
_cell.length_a   1.000
_cell.length_b   1.000
_cell.length_c   1.000
_cell.angle_alpha   90.00
_cell.angle_beta   90.00
_cell.angle_gamma   90.00
#
_symmetry.space_group_name_H-M   'P 1'
#
loop_
_entity.id
_entity.type
_entity.pdbx_description
1 polymer ?
#
loop_
_entity_poly.entity_id
_entity_poly.type
_entity_poly.pdbx_seq_one_letter_code
_entity_poly.pdbx_strand_id
1 'polypeptide(L)'
;MGKLLLTGVDGNLGQLTADVLLTLEPVENLIFCGYSEESLKKYAEKGIETHVTNFNNPDGLAEAFKGADALALISMPFVGAKRQNAHKNAVDAAKAAGVKQIIYTSLVNADDETNPSVEKKDHIYTEKYIQEVGLDYQFMRNSQYAEAMVTNYFTYAHMNAPLTNSQGDGLMAYISRKDCAKALAYALHRSNEFHQKVWNINGLELMTISTFCAIGDVSTGNHVPFVNVTDEENYQIWDAMGVPRTTDGVFQKDSEAPFSSDGMVTFAQAIREGKMDIHTKDFTILTGDTPI
;
A
#
# COMPACT_ATOMS: atom_id res chain seq x y z
N MET A 1 24.26 10.70 -11.78
CA MET A 1 23.19 10.19 -10.93
C MET A 1 22.68 8.94 -11.61
N GLY A 2 22.53 7.82 -10.90
CA GLY A 2 21.90 6.63 -11.49
C GLY A 2 20.41 6.86 -11.71
N LYS A 3 19.77 5.89 -12.35
CA LYS A 3 18.34 5.99 -12.65
C LYS A 3 17.48 5.77 -11.41
N LEU A 4 16.23 6.21 -11.49
CA LEU A 4 15.17 5.94 -10.52
C LEU A 4 14.29 4.80 -11.03
N LEU A 5 14.12 3.76 -10.22
CA LEU A 5 13.36 2.58 -10.61
C LEU A 5 12.03 2.53 -9.87
N LEU A 6 10.94 2.34 -10.62
CA LEU A 6 9.62 2.11 -10.07
C LEU A 6 9.14 0.69 -10.41
N THR A 7 8.77 -0.09 -9.39
CA THR A 7 8.17 -1.42 -9.58
C THR A 7 6.65 -1.34 -9.61
N GLY A 8 6.01 -2.37 -10.16
CA GLY A 8 4.53 -2.51 -10.11
C GLY A 8 3.77 -1.45 -10.90
N VAL A 9 4.34 -0.95 -12.01
CA VAL A 9 3.70 0.10 -12.85
C VAL A 9 2.43 -0.38 -13.57
N ASP A 10 2.10 -1.63 -13.48
CA ASP A 10 0.87 -2.27 -13.96
C ASP A 10 -0.27 -2.24 -12.94
N GLY A 11 0.04 -1.99 -11.66
CA GLY A 11 -0.95 -1.82 -10.59
C GLY A 11 -1.50 -0.39 -10.50
N ASN A 12 -2.63 -0.23 -9.79
CA ASN A 12 -3.30 1.07 -9.63
C ASN A 12 -2.37 2.16 -9.02
N LEU A 13 -1.63 1.82 -7.96
CA LEU A 13 -0.71 2.76 -7.32
C LEU A 13 0.48 3.06 -8.23
N GLY A 14 1.04 2.03 -8.86
CA GLY A 14 2.21 2.17 -9.72
C GLY A 14 1.94 3.03 -10.96
N GLN A 15 0.77 2.89 -11.60
CA GLN A 15 0.39 3.75 -12.74
C GLN A 15 0.30 5.21 -12.33
N LEU A 16 -0.41 5.50 -11.23
CA LEU A 16 -0.52 6.86 -10.71
C LEU A 16 0.85 7.45 -10.32
N THR A 17 1.73 6.63 -9.73
CA THR A 17 3.10 7.04 -9.39
C THR A 17 3.92 7.33 -10.64
N ALA A 18 3.81 6.47 -11.67
CA ALA A 18 4.49 6.68 -12.94
C ALA A 18 4.05 7.99 -13.62
N ASP A 19 2.74 8.29 -13.60
CA ASP A 19 2.21 9.53 -14.17
C ASP A 19 2.79 10.77 -13.48
N VAL A 20 2.94 10.74 -12.15
CA VAL A 20 3.59 11.84 -11.41
C VAL A 20 5.08 11.90 -11.72
N LEU A 21 5.81 10.78 -11.70
CA LEU A 21 7.25 10.74 -12.01
C LEU A 21 7.58 11.31 -13.37
N LEU A 22 6.73 11.08 -14.38
CA LEU A 22 6.89 11.64 -15.72
C LEU A 22 6.75 13.17 -15.78
N THR A 23 6.24 13.80 -14.73
CA THR A 23 6.23 15.27 -14.61
C THR A 23 7.46 15.81 -13.86
N LEU A 24 8.17 14.95 -13.13
CA LEU A 24 9.30 15.32 -12.27
C LEU A 24 10.66 14.97 -12.89
N GLU A 25 10.70 13.92 -13.71
CA GLU A 25 11.96 13.36 -14.23
C GLU A 25 11.92 13.18 -15.75
N PRO A 26 13.05 13.40 -16.43
CA PRO A 26 13.19 13.01 -17.83
C PRO A 26 13.18 11.48 -17.96
N VAL A 27 12.62 10.99 -19.08
CA VAL A 27 12.39 9.55 -19.31
C VAL A 27 13.66 8.70 -19.27
N GLU A 28 14.80 9.27 -19.68
CA GLU A 28 16.11 8.62 -19.66
C GLU A 28 16.64 8.32 -18.25
N ASN A 29 16.09 8.98 -17.24
CA ASN A 29 16.43 8.79 -15.83
C ASN A 29 15.54 7.70 -15.16
N LEU A 30 14.61 7.11 -15.90
CA LEU A 30 13.62 6.20 -15.33
C LEU A 30 13.82 4.76 -15.81
N ILE A 31 13.56 3.82 -14.90
CA ILE A 31 13.38 2.39 -15.18
C ILE A 31 12.03 1.98 -14.60
N PHE A 32 11.17 1.38 -15.42
CA PHE A 32 9.88 0.89 -14.97
C PHE A 32 9.78 -0.62 -15.05
N CYS A 33 9.36 -1.25 -13.94
CA CYS A 33 9.16 -2.69 -13.85
C CYS A 33 7.69 -3.03 -13.66
N GLY A 34 7.20 -4.00 -14.41
CA GLY A 34 5.84 -4.52 -14.36
C GLY A 34 5.79 -6.03 -14.58
N TYR A 35 4.61 -6.61 -14.47
CA TYR A 35 4.43 -8.07 -14.56
C TYR A 35 4.36 -8.60 -16.01
N SER A 36 4.04 -7.73 -16.99
CA SER A 36 3.88 -8.14 -18.39
C SER A 36 4.42 -7.11 -19.38
N GLU A 37 4.87 -7.57 -20.54
CA GLU A 37 5.29 -6.68 -21.64
C GLU A 37 4.15 -5.77 -22.10
N GLU A 38 2.92 -6.27 -22.13
CA GLU A 38 1.75 -5.50 -22.55
C GLU A 38 1.55 -4.26 -21.66
N SER A 39 1.64 -4.43 -20.33
CA SER A 39 1.50 -3.34 -19.38
C SER A 39 2.62 -2.30 -19.48
N LEU A 40 3.81 -2.73 -19.92
CA LEU A 40 5.00 -1.88 -20.07
C LEU A 40 5.06 -1.16 -21.42
N LYS A 41 4.35 -1.63 -22.43
CA LYS A 41 4.43 -1.12 -23.80
C LYS A 41 4.26 0.39 -23.90
N LYS A 42 3.25 0.94 -23.21
CA LYS A 42 2.97 2.39 -23.20
C LYS A 42 4.12 3.24 -22.63
N TYR A 43 4.97 2.67 -21.81
CA TYR A 43 6.15 3.33 -21.23
C TYR A 43 7.37 3.16 -22.13
N ALA A 44 7.57 1.97 -22.69
CA ALA A 44 8.64 1.72 -23.67
C ALA A 44 8.48 2.60 -24.93
N GLU A 45 7.25 2.82 -25.41
CA GLU A 45 6.94 3.72 -26.53
C GLU A 45 7.29 5.19 -26.24
N LYS A 46 7.37 5.57 -24.96
CA LYS A 46 7.86 6.90 -24.50
C LYS A 46 9.37 6.97 -24.35
N GLY A 47 10.11 5.88 -24.60
CA GLY A 47 11.56 5.79 -24.46
C GLY A 47 12.05 5.49 -23.04
N ILE A 48 11.17 5.04 -22.14
CA ILE A 48 11.54 4.63 -20.79
C ILE A 48 12.11 3.21 -20.86
N GLU A 49 13.19 2.95 -20.12
CA GLU A 49 13.71 1.60 -19.92
C GLU A 49 12.71 0.78 -19.13
N THR A 50 12.35 -0.40 -19.64
CA THR A 50 11.31 -1.25 -19.03
C THR A 50 11.77 -2.70 -18.90
N HIS A 51 11.40 -3.35 -17.78
CA HIS A 51 11.70 -4.76 -17.53
C HIS A 51 10.48 -5.49 -16.97
N VAL A 52 10.21 -6.68 -17.51
CA VAL A 52 9.24 -7.60 -16.91
C VAL A 52 9.88 -8.24 -15.67
N THR A 53 9.20 -8.17 -14.55
CA THR A 53 9.70 -8.68 -13.26
C THR A 53 8.63 -9.50 -12.54
N ASN A 54 9.06 -10.61 -11.93
CA ASN A 54 8.22 -11.44 -11.08
C ASN A 54 8.95 -11.74 -9.78
N PHE A 55 8.56 -11.11 -8.70
CA PHE A 55 9.23 -11.25 -7.40
C PHE A 55 9.10 -12.66 -6.79
N ASN A 56 8.20 -13.51 -7.27
CA ASN A 56 8.18 -14.92 -6.88
C ASN A 56 9.29 -15.75 -7.54
N ASN A 57 9.93 -15.22 -8.59
CA ASN A 57 11.10 -15.80 -9.22
C ASN A 57 12.26 -14.81 -9.17
N PRO A 58 13.34 -15.07 -8.39
CA PRO A 58 14.47 -14.16 -8.25
C PRO A 58 15.34 -14.07 -9.51
N ASP A 59 15.21 -15.02 -10.44
CA ASP A 59 16.06 -15.08 -11.64
C ASP A 59 15.86 -13.83 -12.51
N GLY A 60 16.94 -13.13 -12.81
CA GLY A 60 16.95 -11.93 -13.64
C GLY A 60 16.56 -10.63 -12.94
N LEU A 61 16.07 -10.66 -11.69
CA LEU A 61 15.68 -9.43 -10.98
C LEU A 61 16.85 -8.45 -10.81
N ALA A 62 18.02 -8.94 -10.44
CA ALA A 62 19.20 -8.08 -10.26
C ALA A 62 19.62 -7.42 -11.58
N GLU A 63 19.51 -8.10 -12.72
CA GLU A 63 19.78 -7.51 -14.03
C GLU A 63 18.74 -6.45 -14.40
N ALA A 64 17.46 -6.70 -14.10
CA ALA A 64 16.38 -5.75 -14.31
C ALA A 64 16.50 -4.47 -13.47
N PHE A 65 17.22 -4.53 -12.34
CA PHE A 65 17.42 -3.38 -11.45
C PHE A 65 18.76 -2.65 -11.68
N LYS A 66 19.57 -3.12 -12.60
CA LYS A 66 20.89 -2.57 -12.88
C LYS A 66 20.83 -1.12 -13.36
N GLY A 67 21.73 -0.30 -12.83
CA GLY A 67 21.79 1.13 -13.15
C GLY A 67 20.87 2.02 -12.34
N ALA A 68 20.01 1.45 -11.48
CA ALA A 68 19.19 2.21 -10.56
C ALA A 68 20.01 2.62 -9.31
N ASP A 69 19.96 3.89 -8.93
CA ASP A 69 20.46 4.38 -7.63
C ASP A 69 19.41 4.21 -6.53
N ALA A 70 18.14 4.45 -6.84
CA ALA A 70 17.02 4.32 -5.92
C ALA A 70 15.87 3.51 -6.56
N LEU A 71 15.21 2.69 -5.74
CA LEU A 71 14.14 1.78 -6.16
C LEU A 71 12.90 1.98 -5.31
N ALA A 72 11.76 2.31 -5.93
CA ALA A 72 10.45 2.29 -5.29
C ALA A 72 9.86 0.86 -5.34
N LEU A 73 9.81 0.21 -4.19
CA LEU A 73 9.22 -1.11 -4.00
C LEU A 73 7.77 -0.97 -3.58
N ILE A 74 6.85 -1.14 -4.52
CA ILE A 74 5.43 -1.22 -4.21
C ILE A 74 5.11 -2.60 -3.64
N SER A 75 4.46 -2.61 -2.47
CA SER A 75 4.08 -3.83 -1.77
C SER A 75 3.16 -4.71 -2.62
N MET A 76 3.44 -6.02 -2.63
CA MET A 76 2.65 -7.00 -3.36
C MET A 76 1.23 -7.14 -2.79
N PRO A 77 0.21 -7.40 -3.63
CA PRO A 77 -1.19 -7.42 -3.21
C PRO A 77 -1.57 -8.63 -2.34
N PHE A 78 -0.81 -9.71 -2.37
CA PHE A 78 -1.02 -10.86 -1.50
C PHE A 78 -0.31 -10.66 -0.15
N VAL A 79 -0.64 -11.47 0.85
CA VAL A 79 -0.17 -11.33 2.25
C VAL A 79 0.50 -12.62 2.73
N GLY A 80 1.11 -12.56 3.93
CA GLY A 80 1.77 -13.69 4.57
C GLY A 80 3.13 -14.03 3.98
N ALA A 81 3.59 -15.26 4.22
CA ALA A 81 4.93 -15.72 3.83
C ALA A 81 5.24 -15.52 2.34
N LYS A 82 4.23 -15.59 1.48
CA LYS A 82 4.41 -15.34 0.04
C LYS A 82 4.81 -13.90 -0.24
N ARG A 83 4.17 -12.91 0.42
CA ARG A 83 4.56 -11.49 0.31
C ARG A 83 5.96 -11.29 0.84
N GLN A 84 6.26 -11.81 2.04
CA GLN A 84 7.58 -11.67 2.66
C GLN A 84 8.68 -12.23 1.77
N ASN A 85 8.50 -13.42 1.20
CA ASN A 85 9.47 -14.03 0.28
C ASN A 85 9.64 -13.22 -1.01
N ALA A 86 8.56 -12.73 -1.61
CA ALA A 86 8.62 -11.90 -2.81
C ALA A 86 9.36 -10.58 -2.54
N HIS A 87 9.08 -9.92 -1.41
CA HIS A 87 9.79 -8.70 -1.02
C HIS A 87 11.26 -8.98 -0.72
N LYS A 88 11.57 -10.09 -0.04
CA LYS A 88 12.94 -10.53 0.20
C LYS A 88 13.72 -10.68 -1.10
N ASN A 89 13.15 -11.37 -2.09
CA ASN A 89 13.77 -11.55 -3.40
C ASN A 89 14.05 -10.20 -4.08
N ALA A 90 13.10 -9.27 -4.02
CA ALA A 90 13.27 -7.93 -4.61
C ALA A 90 14.38 -7.12 -3.89
N VAL A 91 14.43 -7.19 -2.55
CA VAL A 91 15.47 -6.50 -1.74
C VAL A 91 16.86 -7.09 -2.01
N ASP A 92 16.98 -8.42 -2.06
CA ASP A 92 18.25 -9.10 -2.38
C ASP A 92 18.73 -8.73 -3.79
N ALA A 93 17.82 -8.70 -4.76
CA ALA A 93 18.12 -8.31 -6.13
C ALA A 93 18.55 -6.83 -6.21
N ALA A 94 17.89 -5.94 -5.51
CA ALA A 94 18.24 -4.53 -5.44
C ALA A 94 19.67 -4.35 -4.89
N LYS A 95 20.01 -5.05 -3.80
CA LYS A 95 21.36 -5.04 -3.24
C LYS A 95 22.40 -5.59 -4.22
N ALA A 96 22.10 -6.71 -4.87
CA ALA A 96 23.00 -7.33 -5.85
C ALA A 96 23.21 -6.44 -7.10
N ALA A 97 22.19 -5.67 -7.50
CA ALA A 97 22.26 -4.70 -8.59
C ALA A 97 23.03 -3.40 -8.24
N GLY A 98 23.36 -3.19 -6.96
CA GLY A 98 24.04 -1.97 -6.50
C GLY A 98 23.11 -0.79 -6.24
N VAL A 99 21.80 -1.03 -6.11
CA VAL A 99 20.83 -0.02 -5.64
C VAL A 99 21.25 0.46 -4.25
N LYS A 100 21.20 1.78 -4.05
CA LYS A 100 21.67 2.41 -2.80
C LYS A 100 20.54 2.58 -1.79
N GLN A 101 19.32 2.89 -2.27
CA GLN A 101 18.17 3.19 -1.42
C GLN A 101 16.90 2.49 -1.92
N ILE A 102 16.10 1.97 -0.99
CA ILE A 102 14.75 1.46 -1.26
C ILE A 102 13.71 2.40 -0.66
N ILE A 103 12.74 2.82 -1.48
CA ILE A 103 11.54 3.53 -1.06
C ILE A 103 10.40 2.50 -1.04
N TYR A 104 9.98 2.08 0.15
CA TYR A 104 9.04 0.97 0.32
C TYR A 104 7.66 1.44 0.75
N THR A 105 6.59 0.98 0.07
CA THR A 105 5.21 1.25 0.48
C THR A 105 4.82 0.33 1.63
N SER A 106 4.79 0.91 2.82
CA SER A 106 4.49 0.25 4.09
C SER A 106 3.11 0.65 4.63
N LEU A 107 2.82 0.30 5.87
CA LEU A 107 1.56 0.55 6.57
C LEU A 107 1.80 1.45 7.79
N VAL A 108 0.89 2.40 8.05
CA VAL A 108 0.94 3.22 9.28
C VAL A 108 1.02 2.35 10.52
N ASN A 109 1.84 2.79 11.48
CA ASN A 109 2.02 2.14 12.77
C ASN A 109 2.40 0.64 12.70
N ALA A 110 3.15 0.24 11.64
CA ALA A 110 3.56 -1.15 11.47
C ALA A 110 4.55 -1.62 12.54
N ASP A 111 5.31 -0.71 13.15
CA ASP A 111 6.32 -0.99 14.17
C ASP A 111 5.78 -0.99 15.61
N ASP A 112 4.55 -0.59 15.85
CA ASP A 112 3.93 -0.72 17.18
C ASP A 112 3.64 -2.19 17.48
N GLU A 113 4.37 -2.78 18.40
CA GLU A 113 4.21 -4.19 18.80
C GLU A 113 2.82 -4.48 19.37
N THR A 114 2.16 -3.48 19.93
CA THR A 114 0.81 -3.58 20.51
C THR A 114 -0.32 -3.45 19.48
N ASN A 115 0.00 -3.10 18.23
CA ASN A 115 -0.99 -3.05 17.15
C ASN A 115 -1.41 -4.48 16.78
N PRO A 116 -2.70 -4.85 16.91
CA PRO A 116 -3.18 -6.23 16.69
C PRO A 116 -3.28 -6.63 15.23
N SER A 117 -3.24 -5.67 14.28
CA SER A 117 -3.41 -5.95 12.85
C SER A 117 -2.41 -6.99 12.34
N VAL A 118 -2.91 -8.04 11.70
CA VAL A 118 -2.05 -9.06 11.08
C VAL A 118 -1.37 -8.54 9.81
N GLU A 119 -1.96 -7.54 9.16
CA GLU A 119 -1.42 -6.91 7.94
C GLU A 119 -0.05 -6.25 8.19
N LYS A 120 0.17 -5.72 9.39
CA LYS A 120 1.45 -5.09 9.74
C LYS A 120 2.65 -6.05 9.72
N LYS A 121 2.41 -7.36 9.94
CA LYS A 121 3.49 -8.37 10.06
C LYS A 121 4.38 -8.41 8.83
N ASP A 122 3.78 -8.34 7.66
CA ASP A 122 4.52 -8.36 6.39
C ASP A 122 5.27 -7.06 6.14
N HIS A 123 4.65 -5.95 6.54
CA HIS A 123 5.24 -4.63 6.37
C HIS A 123 6.46 -4.45 7.26
N ILE A 124 6.34 -4.77 8.57
CA ILE A 124 7.48 -4.66 9.49
C ILE A 124 8.58 -5.68 9.17
N TYR A 125 8.22 -6.89 8.68
CA TYR A 125 9.20 -7.84 8.16
C TYR A 125 10.05 -7.21 7.06
N THR A 126 9.40 -6.59 6.08
CA THR A 126 10.10 -5.99 4.93
C THR A 126 10.94 -4.78 5.35
N GLU A 127 10.41 -3.89 6.21
CA GLU A 127 11.17 -2.76 6.76
C GLU A 127 12.45 -3.24 7.47
N LYS A 128 12.33 -4.20 8.38
CA LYS A 128 13.47 -4.78 9.09
C LYS A 128 14.47 -5.44 8.14
N TYR A 129 13.98 -6.17 7.15
CA TYR A 129 14.87 -6.86 6.20
C TYR A 129 15.68 -5.86 5.34
N ILE A 130 15.07 -4.75 4.89
CA ILE A 130 15.78 -3.68 4.18
C ILE A 130 16.91 -3.11 5.06
N GLN A 131 16.64 -2.88 6.35
CA GLN A 131 17.64 -2.39 7.31
C GLN A 131 18.74 -3.42 7.57
N GLU A 132 18.39 -4.69 7.76
CA GLU A 132 19.34 -5.78 8.01
C GLU A 132 20.34 -5.99 6.87
N VAL A 133 19.89 -5.85 5.62
CA VAL A 133 20.79 -5.95 4.47
C VAL A 133 21.65 -4.71 4.27
N GLY A 134 21.42 -3.64 5.05
CA GLY A 134 22.22 -2.42 5.05
C GLY A 134 21.97 -1.50 3.85
N LEU A 135 20.79 -1.54 3.26
CA LEU A 135 20.35 -0.55 2.27
C LEU A 135 19.80 0.70 2.98
N ASP A 136 20.03 1.85 2.37
CA ASP A 136 19.34 3.07 2.78
C ASP A 136 17.85 2.98 2.44
N TYR A 137 17.01 3.74 3.15
CA TYR A 137 15.57 3.56 3.00
C TYR A 137 14.76 4.83 3.21
N GLN A 138 13.56 4.82 2.58
CA GLN A 138 12.41 5.63 2.96
C GLN A 138 11.19 4.70 3.06
N PHE A 139 10.55 4.64 4.23
CA PHE A 139 9.34 3.83 4.43
C PHE A 139 8.11 4.73 4.31
N MET A 140 7.31 4.48 3.28
CA MET A 140 6.06 5.19 3.01
C MET A 140 4.94 4.45 3.74
N ARG A 141 4.74 4.76 5.02
CA ARG A 141 3.69 4.15 5.85
C ARG A 141 2.35 4.78 5.51
N ASN A 142 1.68 4.20 4.53
CA ASN A 142 0.40 4.69 4.04
C ASN A 142 -0.72 4.36 5.01
N SER A 143 -1.62 5.30 5.22
CA SER A 143 -2.93 5.09 5.83
C SER A 143 -3.84 4.29 4.90
N GLN A 144 -5.02 3.90 5.37
CA GLN A 144 -6.00 3.15 4.58
C GLN A 144 -6.48 3.97 3.37
N TYR A 145 -6.51 3.32 2.21
CA TYR A 145 -6.96 3.97 0.99
C TYR A 145 -8.46 4.30 1.03
N ALA A 146 -8.79 5.56 0.81
CA ALA A 146 -10.17 6.05 0.78
C ALA A 146 -11.02 5.31 -0.28
N GLU A 147 -10.42 4.93 -1.42
CA GLU A 147 -11.13 4.20 -2.47
C GLU A 147 -11.63 2.82 -2.03
N ALA A 148 -10.93 2.15 -1.11
CA ALA A 148 -11.41 0.89 -0.54
C ALA A 148 -12.70 1.12 0.27
N MET A 149 -12.74 2.20 1.04
CA MET A 149 -13.91 2.57 1.84
C MET A 149 -15.08 3.05 0.98
N VAL A 150 -14.79 3.82 -0.09
CA VAL A 150 -15.80 4.23 -1.07
C VAL A 150 -16.43 3.01 -1.74
N THR A 151 -15.62 2.01 -2.13
CA THR A 151 -16.12 0.76 -2.69
C THR A 151 -17.03 0.02 -1.70
N ASN A 152 -16.61 -0.07 -0.43
CA ASN A 152 -17.43 -0.68 0.62
C ASN A 152 -18.76 0.07 0.79
N TYR A 153 -18.72 1.39 0.91
CA TYR A 153 -19.92 2.21 1.04
C TYR A 153 -20.92 1.93 -0.09
N PHE A 154 -20.49 1.94 -1.34
CA PHE A 154 -21.36 1.66 -2.47
C PHE A 154 -21.86 0.22 -2.51
N THR A 155 -21.07 -0.75 -2.05
CA THR A 155 -21.51 -2.13 -1.94
C THR A 155 -22.70 -2.25 -0.97
N TYR A 156 -22.59 -1.64 0.21
CA TYR A 156 -23.71 -1.65 1.18
C TYR A 156 -24.90 -0.80 0.72
N ALA A 157 -24.66 0.31 0.04
CA ALA A 157 -25.74 1.11 -0.56
C ALA A 157 -26.54 0.30 -1.60
N HIS A 158 -25.86 -0.44 -2.48
CA HIS A 158 -26.53 -1.31 -3.46
C HIS A 158 -27.30 -2.47 -2.81
N MET A 159 -26.80 -2.99 -1.71
CA MET A 159 -27.48 -4.04 -0.92
C MET A 159 -28.64 -3.48 -0.09
N ASN A 160 -28.80 -2.16 -0.01
CA ASN A 160 -29.71 -1.48 0.91
C ASN A 160 -29.55 -1.99 2.35
N ALA A 161 -28.28 -2.11 2.80
CA ALA A 161 -27.87 -2.67 4.07
C ALA A 161 -26.96 -1.71 4.84
N PRO A 162 -26.89 -1.79 6.18
CA PRO A 162 -25.90 -1.03 6.95
C PRO A 162 -24.48 -1.52 6.69
N LEU A 163 -23.52 -0.61 6.68
CA LEU A 163 -22.11 -0.97 6.71
C LEU A 163 -21.80 -1.50 8.12
N THR A 164 -21.37 -2.76 8.20
CA THR A 164 -21.20 -3.48 9.45
C THR A 164 -19.76 -3.92 9.64
N ASN A 165 -19.12 -3.52 10.74
CA ASN A 165 -17.84 -4.05 11.18
C ASN A 165 -17.59 -3.73 12.67
N SER A 166 -16.42 -4.11 13.20
CA SER A 166 -16.09 -4.02 14.63
C SER A 166 -15.11 -2.88 14.97
N GLN A 167 -14.98 -1.85 14.13
CA GLN A 167 -14.02 -0.75 14.40
C GLN A 167 -14.55 0.35 15.35
N GLY A 168 -15.82 0.30 15.73
CA GLY A 168 -16.41 1.24 16.68
C GLY A 168 -16.26 2.71 16.27
N ASP A 169 -15.94 3.56 17.24
CA ASP A 169 -15.67 4.98 17.05
C ASP A 169 -14.17 5.27 16.84
N GLY A 170 -13.37 4.26 16.49
CA GLY A 170 -11.96 4.44 16.20
C GLY A 170 -11.73 5.38 15.00
N LEU A 171 -10.61 6.10 15.07
CA LEU A 171 -10.28 7.14 14.10
C LEU A 171 -9.29 6.63 13.05
N MET A 172 -9.48 7.09 11.81
CA MET A 172 -8.60 6.81 10.68
C MET A 172 -8.49 8.04 9.79
N ALA A 173 -7.29 8.41 9.38
CA ALA A 173 -7.08 9.45 8.38
C ALA A 173 -6.99 8.80 6.99
N TYR A 174 -8.14 8.49 6.38
CA TYR A 174 -8.20 7.88 5.05
C TYR A 174 -7.51 8.75 4.01
N ILE A 175 -6.75 8.12 3.12
CA ILE A 175 -5.97 8.85 2.10
C ILE A 175 -6.28 8.33 0.70
N SER A 176 -6.25 9.23 -0.30
CA SER A 176 -6.42 8.82 -1.69
C SER A 176 -5.18 8.08 -2.22
N ARG A 177 -5.38 7.10 -3.11
CA ARG A 177 -4.26 6.48 -3.84
C ARG A 177 -3.47 7.49 -4.65
N LYS A 178 -4.13 8.56 -5.13
CA LYS A 178 -3.46 9.65 -5.85
C LYS A 178 -2.43 10.35 -4.96
N ASP A 179 -2.79 10.63 -3.73
CA ASP A 179 -1.86 11.24 -2.77
C ASP A 179 -0.74 10.27 -2.38
N CYS A 180 -1.06 9.00 -2.11
CA CYS A 180 -0.02 8.00 -1.87
C CYS A 180 0.94 7.88 -3.06
N ALA A 181 0.43 7.89 -4.29
CA ALA A 181 1.22 7.85 -5.50
C ALA A 181 2.10 9.10 -5.66
N LYS A 182 1.54 10.28 -5.38
CA LYS A 182 2.29 11.53 -5.37
C LYS A 182 3.40 11.50 -4.33
N ALA A 183 3.09 11.09 -3.09
CA ALA A 183 4.10 10.97 -2.04
C ALA A 183 5.22 9.99 -2.44
N LEU A 184 4.88 8.82 -3.01
CA LEU A 184 5.87 7.83 -3.46
C LEU A 184 6.75 8.38 -4.59
N ALA A 185 6.16 9.08 -5.57
CA ALA A 185 6.90 9.70 -6.65
C ALA A 185 7.88 10.77 -6.15
N TYR A 186 7.43 11.63 -5.24
CA TYR A 186 8.27 12.65 -4.62
C TYR A 186 9.39 12.04 -3.75
N ALA A 187 9.10 10.98 -2.98
CA ALA A 187 10.11 10.28 -2.20
C ALA A 187 11.21 9.67 -3.09
N LEU A 188 10.83 9.10 -4.24
CA LEU A 188 11.77 8.57 -5.21
C LEU A 188 12.56 9.69 -5.91
N HIS A 189 11.90 10.75 -6.38
CA HIS A 189 12.51 11.92 -6.99
C HIS A 189 13.54 12.59 -6.06
N ARG A 190 13.21 12.70 -4.78
CA ARG A 190 14.03 13.33 -3.73
C ARG A 190 14.87 12.31 -2.93
N SER A 191 15.18 11.17 -3.53
CA SER A 191 15.92 10.08 -2.86
C SER A 191 17.28 10.50 -2.32
N ASN A 192 17.91 11.54 -2.89
CA ASN A 192 19.18 12.08 -2.41
C ASN A 192 19.06 13.05 -1.24
N GLU A 193 17.86 13.45 -0.88
CA GLU A 193 17.62 14.44 0.19
C GLU A 193 17.26 13.75 1.51
N PHE A 194 16.64 12.57 1.44
CA PHE A 194 16.12 11.88 2.61
C PHE A 194 16.72 10.49 2.75
N HIS A 195 17.28 10.23 3.92
CA HIS A 195 17.96 8.98 4.27
C HIS A 195 17.41 8.42 5.57
N GLN A 196 17.22 7.10 5.65
CA GLN A 196 16.73 6.39 6.83
C GLN A 196 15.44 7.04 7.38
N LYS A 197 14.50 7.36 6.47
CA LYS A 197 13.32 8.16 6.80
C LYS A 197 12.06 7.31 6.83
N VAL A 198 11.20 7.58 7.79
CA VAL A 198 9.83 7.07 7.85
C VAL A 198 8.88 8.24 7.59
N TRP A 199 7.93 8.02 6.68
CA TRP A 199 6.88 8.96 6.31
C TRP A 199 5.53 8.36 6.63
N ASN A 200 4.72 9.00 7.46
CA ASN A 200 3.33 8.62 7.67
C ASN A 200 2.46 9.39 6.67
N ILE A 201 1.98 8.68 5.66
CA ILE A 201 1.21 9.26 4.56
C ILE A 201 -0.27 9.06 4.85
N ASN A 202 -0.89 10.11 5.36
CA ASN A 202 -2.27 10.14 5.84
C ASN A 202 -3.07 11.25 5.18
N GLY A 203 -4.40 11.09 5.18
CA GLY A 203 -5.33 12.10 4.68
C GLY A 203 -5.42 13.32 5.59
N LEU A 204 -6.26 14.27 5.17
CA LEU A 204 -6.35 15.59 5.78
C LEU A 204 -6.89 15.55 7.21
N GLU A 205 -7.82 14.65 7.50
CA GLU A 205 -8.55 14.62 8.76
C GLU A 205 -8.71 13.18 9.29
N LEU A 206 -8.68 13.07 10.63
CA LEU A 206 -9.10 11.86 11.32
C LEU A 206 -10.63 11.82 11.38
N MET A 207 -11.22 10.70 10.99
CA MET A 207 -12.66 10.50 11.06
C MET A 207 -13.05 9.09 11.49
N THR A 208 -14.24 8.96 12.07
CA THR A 208 -14.85 7.65 12.32
C THR A 208 -15.49 7.12 11.03
N ILE A 209 -15.77 5.83 11.01
CA ILE A 209 -16.52 5.24 9.88
C ILE A 209 -17.96 5.79 9.80
N SER A 210 -18.57 6.13 10.92
CA SER A 210 -19.89 6.79 10.95
C SER A 210 -19.84 8.14 10.25
N THR A 211 -18.78 8.94 10.49
CA THR A 211 -18.56 10.21 9.80
C THR A 211 -18.35 9.98 8.30
N PHE A 212 -17.58 8.98 7.94
CA PHE A 212 -17.35 8.61 6.54
C PHE A 212 -18.67 8.25 5.83
N CYS A 213 -19.51 7.41 6.46
CA CYS A 213 -20.83 7.07 5.90
C CYS A 213 -21.73 8.30 5.77
N ALA A 214 -21.76 9.19 6.78
CA ALA A 214 -22.57 10.42 6.72
C ALA A 214 -22.15 11.35 5.57
N ILE A 215 -20.83 11.48 5.29
CA ILE A 215 -20.33 12.22 4.12
C ILE A 215 -20.78 11.55 2.84
N GLY A 216 -20.71 10.22 2.77
CA GLY A 216 -21.20 9.44 1.63
C GLY A 216 -22.69 9.66 1.37
N ASP A 217 -23.51 9.61 2.41
CA ASP A 217 -24.96 9.83 2.34
C ASP A 217 -25.29 11.23 1.77
N VAL A 218 -24.64 12.26 2.31
CA VAL A 218 -24.83 13.65 1.81
C VAL A 218 -24.39 13.80 0.37
N SER A 219 -23.28 13.14 -0.01
CA SER A 219 -22.67 13.29 -1.35
C SER A 219 -23.44 12.54 -2.43
N THR A 220 -24.13 11.45 -2.08
CA THR A 220 -24.73 10.51 -3.04
C THR A 220 -26.25 10.45 -2.99
N GLY A 221 -26.86 10.93 -1.92
CA GLY A 221 -28.29 10.78 -1.64
C GLY A 221 -28.69 9.37 -1.18
N ASN A 222 -27.75 8.49 -0.95
CA ASN A 222 -28.00 7.16 -0.31
C ASN A 222 -28.18 7.31 1.20
N HIS A 223 -28.46 6.20 1.86
CA HIS A 223 -28.44 6.10 3.32
C HIS A 223 -27.80 4.77 3.72
N VAL A 224 -26.57 4.84 4.22
CA VAL A 224 -25.76 3.69 4.64
C VAL A 224 -25.34 3.89 6.10
N PRO A 225 -26.19 3.55 7.08
CA PRO A 225 -25.82 3.66 8.48
C PRO A 225 -24.71 2.70 8.83
N PHE A 226 -23.82 3.12 9.73
CA PHE A 226 -22.83 2.23 10.30
C PHE A 226 -23.44 1.46 11.50
N VAL A 227 -23.21 0.14 11.55
CA VAL A 227 -23.56 -0.71 12.67
C VAL A 227 -22.31 -1.36 13.22
N ASN A 228 -21.96 -0.98 14.46
CA ASN A 228 -20.86 -1.60 15.17
C ASN A 228 -21.28 -2.96 15.73
N VAL A 229 -20.43 -3.95 15.52
CA VAL A 229 -20.60 -5.32 16.04
C VAL A 229 -19.38 -5.74 16.84
N THR A 230 -19.47 -6.86 17.54
CA THR A 230 -18.31 -7.49 18.20
C THR A 230 -17.37 -8.12 17.14
N ASP A 231 -16.13 -8.40 17.51
CA ASP A 231 -15.18 -9.08 16.63
C ASP A 231 -15.71 -10.47 16.23
N GLU A 232 -16.34 -11.18 17.15
CA GLU A 232 -16.92 -12.50 16.87
C GLU A 232 -18.07 -12.41 15.85
N GLU A 233 -18.98 -11.46 16.01
CA GLU A 233 -20.04 -11.22 15.03
C GLU A 233 -19.48 -10.81 13.66
N ASN A 234 -18.42 -10.00 13.65
CA ASN A 234 -17.73 -9.61 12.42
C ASN A 234 -17.11 -10.83 11.74
N TYR A 235 -16.48 -11.72 12.49
CA TYR A 235 -16.02 -13.01 11.96
C TYR A 235 -17.14 -13.86 11.38
N GLN A 236 -18.29 -13.96 12.05
CA GLN A 236 -19.44 -14.72 11.55
C GLN A 236 -19.98 -14.17 10.23
N ILE A 237 -19.95 -12.83 10.05
CA ILE A 237 -20.32 -12.19 8.77
C ILE A 237 -19.38 -12.66 7.66
N TRP A 238 -18.06 -12.64 7.89
CA TRP A 238 -17.09 -13.07 6.89
C TRP A 238 -17.14 -14.57 6.61
N ASP A 239 -17.40 -15.41 7.62
CA ASP A 239 -17.59 -16.86 7.47
C ASP A 239 -18.82 -17.15 6.60
N ALA A 240 -19.92 -16.42 6.80
CA ALA A 240 -21.13 -16.56 5.99
C ALA A 240 -20.90 -16.16 4.52
N MET A 241 -19.93 -15.29 4.24
CA MET A 241 -19.50 -14.88 2.90
C MET A 241 -18.46 -15.83 2.29
N GLY A 242 -18.03 -16.87 3.02
CA GLY A 242 -17.01 -17.81 2.55
C GLY A 242 -15.57 -17.23 2.53
N VAL A 243 -15.32 -16.14 3.27
CA VAL A 243 -13.98 -15.55 3.36
C VAL A 243 -13.11 -16.38 4.31
N PRO A 244 -11.92 -16.82 3.89
CA PRO A 244 -11.04 -17.63 4.73
C PRO A 244 -10.53 -16.85 5.94
N ARG A 245 -10.34 -17.55 7.08
CA ARG A 245 -9.80 -16.94 8.30
C ARG A 245 -8.39 -16.41 8.13
N THR A 246 -7.52 -17.17 7.48
CA THR A 246 -6.12 -16.81 7.26
C THR A 246 -5.76 -16.83 5.79
N THR A 247 -4.65 -16.21 5.46
CA THR A 247 -4.11 -16.19 4.08
C THR A 247 -2.96 -17.17 3.88
N ASP A 248 -2.50 -17.84 4.93
CA ASP A 248 -1.35 -18.76 4.88
C ASP A 248 -1.69 -20.02 4.06
N GLY A 249 -1.41 -19.96 2.77
CA GLY A 249 -1.47 -21.10 1.85
C GLY A 249 -2.86 -21.45 1.28
N VAL A 250 -3.94 -21.02 1.90
CA VAL A 250 -5.33 -21.35 1.49
C VAL A 250 -5.87 -20.36 0.46
N PHE A 251 -5.41 -19.14 0.53
CA PHE A 251 -5.87 -17.98 -0.22
C PHE A 251 -5.91 -18.14 -1.75
N GLN A 252 -5.24 -19.14 -2.28
CA GLN A 252 -5.05 -19.27 -3.73
C GLN A 252 -5.78 -20.42 -4.37
N LYS A 253 -6.35 -21.34 -3.59
CA LYS A 253 -7.01 -22.52 -4.14
C LYS A 253 -8.52 -22.50 -4.01
N ASP A 254 -9.06 -21.96 -2.93
CA ASP A 254 -10.43 -22.21 -2.52
C ASP A 254 -11.26 -20.96 -2.21
N SER A 255 -10.71 -19.75 -2.37
CA SER A 255 -11.45 -18.50 -2.15
C SER A 255 -11.19 -17.49 -3.25
N GLU A 256 -12.23 -16.88 -3.78
CA GLU A 256 -12.15 -15.74 -4.70
C GLU A 256 -11.84 -14.42 -3.98
N ALA A 257 -11.92 -14.40 -2.65
CA ALA A 257 -11.64 -13.20 -1.87
C ALA A 257 -10.14 -12.90 -1.81
N PRO A 258 -9.69 -11.67 -2.17
CA PRO A 258 -8.29 -11.28 -2.13
C PRO A 258 -7.80 -10.87 -0.73
N PHE A 259 -8.45 -11.31 0.35
CA PHE A 259 -8.18 -10.97 1.74
C PHE A 259 -8.67 -12.07 2.69
N SER A 260 -8.30 -11.98 3.97
CA SER A 260 -8.76 -12.89 5.03
C SER A 260 -9.64 -12.18 6.04
N SER A 261 -10.48 -12.91 6.73
CA SER A 261 -11.26 -12.33 7.83
C SER A 261 -10.39 -11.92 9.01
N ASP A 262 -9.27 -12.61 9.30
CA ASP A 262 -8.29 -12.15 10.29
C ASP A 262 -7.71 -10.77 9.92
N GLY A 263 -7.39 -10.55 8.63
CA GLY A 263 -6.95 -9.25 8.15
C GLY A 263 -7.98 -8.16 8.45
N MET A 264 -9.23 -8.41 8.08
CA MET A 264 -10.31 -7.42 8.24
C MET A 264 -10.66 -7.14 9.70
N VAL A 265 -10.79 -8.18 10.52
CA VAL A 265 -11.22 -8.04 11.92
C VAL A 265 -10.10 -7.46 12.79
N THR A 266 -8.86 -7.93 12.64
CA THR A 266 -7.74 -7.38 13.42
C THR A 266 -7.37 -5.97 13.01
N PHE A 267 -7.61 -5.59 11.74
CA PHE A 267 -7.45 -4.20 11.30
C PHE A 267 -8.53 -3.29 11.91
N ALA A 268 -9.80 -3.76 11.93
CA ALA A 268 -10.89 -3.06 12.62
C ALA A 268 -10.59 -2.89 14.13
N GLN A 269 -10.07 -3.94 14.78
CA GLN A 269 -9.62 -3.87 16.17
C GLN A 269 -8.52 -2.82 16.34
N ALA A 270 -7.52 -2.79 15.46
CA ALA A 270 -6.44 -1.81 15.53
C ALA A 270 -6.98 -0.36 15.43
N ILE A 271 -7.97 -0.12 14.58
CA ILE A 271 -8.63 1.20 14.49
C ILE A 271 -9.36 1.51 15.80
N ARG A 272 -10.19 0.58 16.31
CA ARG A 272 -10.94 0.75 17.55
C ARG A 272 -10.05 1.03 18.75
N GLU A 273 -8.87 0.43 18.81
CA GLU A 273 -7.90 0.61 19.90
C GLU A 273 -6.99 1.83 19.72
N GLY A 274 -7.25 2.70 18.73
CA GLY A 274 -6.47 3.91 18.47
C GLY A 274 -5.05 3.63 17.96
N LYS A 275 -4.83 2.46 17.34
CA LYS A 275 -3.51 2.11 16.77
C LYS A 275 -3.30 2.67 15.36
N MET A 276 -4.36 3.16 14.75
CA MET A 276 -4.35 3.65 13.36
C MET A 276 -4.65 5.15 13.26
N ASP A 277 -4.80 5.86 14.36
CA ASP A 277 -5.12 7.30 14.44
C ASP A 277 -3.89 8.20 14.20
N ILE A 278 -3.00 7.76 13.33
CA ILE A 278 -1.79 8.49 12.97
C ILE A 278 -2.16 9.65 12.03
N HIS A 279 -1.81 10.86 12.47
CA HIS A 279 -2.03 12.08 11.69
C HIS A 279 -0.82 13.01 11.78
N THR A 280 -0.11 13.17 10.68
CA THR A 280 1.13 13.96 10.57
C THR A 280 1.06 14.94 9.40
N LYS A 281 2.08 15.79 9.28
CA LYS A 281 2.26 16.69 8.13
C LYS A 281 3.26 16.13 7.10
N ASP A 282 3.59 14.86 7.19
CA ASP A 282 4.65 14.26 6.39
C ASP A 282 4.38 14.36 4.88
N PHE A 283 3.14 14.18 4.46
CA PHE A 283 2.75 14.41 3.06
C PHE A 283 3.12 15.82 2.59
N THR A 284 2.74 16.84 3.35
CA THR A 284 3.02 18.24 3.01
C THR A 284 4.52 18.55 3.03
N ILE A 285 5.26 18.02 4.00
CA ILE A 285 6.72 18.17 4.10
C ILE A 285 7.41 17.57 2.87
N LEU A 286 6.95 16.40 2.45
CA LEU A 286 7.54 15.68 1.33
C LEU A 286 7.18 16.29 -0.03
N THR A 287 5.93 16.67 -0.24
CA THR A 287 5.40 17.07 -1.56
C THR A 287 5.26 18.58 -1.74
N GLY A 288 5.21 19.36 -0.67
CA GLY A 288 4.87 20.78 -0.69
C GLY A 288 3.37 21.09 -0.79
N ASP A 289 2.53 20.06 -0.92
CA ASP A 289 1.08 20.20 -1.09
C ASP A 289 0.29 19.67 0.10
N THR A 290 -1.01 19.93 0.10
CA THR A 290 -1.97 19.36 1.07
C THR A 290 -2.62 18.12 0.44
N PRO A 291 -2.81 17.01 1.19
CA PRO A 291 -3.56 15.86 0.67
C PRO A 291 -5.02 16.24 0.39
N ILE A 292 -5.65 15.55 -0.56
CA ILE A 292 -7.05 15.76 -0.98
C ILE A 292 -7.96 14.69 -0.39
#